data_0552fab72795389237240a94171114d8
#
_entry.id   0552fab72795389237240a94171114d8
#
_cell.length_a   1.000
_cell.length_b   1.000
_cell.length_c   1.000
_cell.angle_alpha   90.00
_cell.angle_beta   90.00
_cell.angle_gamma   90.00
#
_symmetry.space_group_name_H-M   'P 1'
#
loop_
_entity.id
_entity.type
_entity.pdbx_description
1 polymer ?
#
loop_
_entity_poly.entity_id
_entity_poly.type
_entity_poly.pdbx_seq_one_letter_code
_entity_poly.pdbx_strand_id
1 'polypeptide(L)'
;HQSGGCALDQLVACMRIYSGVVTEDFGKCVIRIGEDPLPPPLRQELRQLKAGIDLEFRRLIADGIEEGSIAPCDPKLAALVLAGALSWIGRWYREDGEMTPEQIADEAIALLQGGILSAR
;
A
#
# COMPACT_ATOMS: atom_id res chain seq x y z
N HIS A 1 -13.09 1.16 9.98
CA HIS A 1 -11.95 0.55 10.31
C HIS A 1 -11.85 0.25 11.79
N GLN A 2 -11.93 -0.97 12.09
CA GLN A 2 -12.22 -1.38 13.46
C GLN A 2 -11.09 -2.14 14.13
N SER A 3 -9.88 -1.92 13.69
CA SER A 3 -8.76 -2.65 14.26
C SER A 3 -8.49 -2.27 15.70
N GLY A 4 -9.00 -1.13 16.14
CA GLY A 4 -8.83 -0.71 17.52
C GLY A 4 -7.45 -0.15 17.83
N GLY A 5 -6.54 -0.08 16.90
CA GLY A 5 -5.22 0.47 17.12
C GLY A 5 -5.16 1.95 16.80
N CYS A 6 -3.97 2.52 16.92
CA CYS A 6 -3.73 3.90 16.50
C CYS A 6 -3.75 3.97 14.96
N ALA A 7 -3.65 5.18 14.43
CA ALA A 7 -3.68 5.36 12.99
C ALA A 7 -2.54 4.60 12.31
N LEU A 8 -1.37 4.55 12.93
CA LEU A 8 -0.25 3.77 12.39
C LEU A 8 -0.61 2.29 12.26
N ASP A 9 -1.25 1.72 13.27
CA ASP A 9 -1.65 0.31 13.22
C ASP A 9 -2.65 0.07 12.10
N GLN A 10 -3.59 0.98 11.93
CA GLN A 10 -4.57 0.88 10.84
C GLN A 10 -3.91 1.01 9.48
N LEU A 11 -2.93 1.91 9.36
CA LEU A 11 -2.18 2.06 8.12
C LEU A 11 -1.41 0.80 7.78
N VAL A 12 -0.75 0.20 8.77
CA VAL A 12 -0.01 -1.06 8.56
C VAL A 12 -0.95 -2.15 8.08
N ALA A 13 -2.15 -2.24 8.66
CA ALA A 13 -3.14 -3.22 8.21
C ALA A 13 -3.54 -2.99 6.74
N CYS A 14 -3.75 -1.74 6.36
CA CYS A 14 -4.08 -1.40 4.97
C CYS A 14 -2.93 -1.72 4.02
N MET A 15 -1.69 -1.43 4.44
CA MET A 15 -0.52 -1.75 3.64
C MET A 15 -0.39 -3.25 3.41
N ARG A 16 -0.70 -4.03 4.44
CA ARG A 16 -0.63 -5.50 4.32
C ARG A 16 -1.66 -6.02 3.34
N ILE A 17 -2.87 -5.48 3.39
CA ILE A 17 -3.91 -5.86 2.45
C ILE A 17 -3.50 -5.51 1.02
N TYR A 18 -3.01 -4.29 0.82
CA TYR A 18 -2.60 -3.83 -0.52
C TYR A 18 -1.45 -4.68 -1.06
N SER A 19 -0.47 -4.98 -0.22
CA SER A 19 0.64 -5.84 -0.60
C SER A 19 0.15 -7.22 -1.07
N GLY A 20 -0.84 -7.78 -0.39
CA GLY A 20 -1.41 -9.06 -0.80
C GLY A 20 -2.10 -8.99 -2.15
N VAL A 21 -2.83 -7.90 -2.39
CA VAL A 21 -3.56 -7.73 -3.65
C VAL A 21 -2.61 -7.69 -4.85
N VAL A 22 -1.48 -7.00 -4.72
CA VAL A 22 -0.57 -6.86 -5.87
C VAL A 22 0.22 -8.14 -6.18
N THR A 23 0.21 -9.12 -5.28
CA THR A 23 0.84 -10.41 -5.55
C THR A 23 -0.15 -11.42 -6.13
N GLU A 24 -1.46 -11.11 -6.15
CA GLU A 24 -2.46 -11.95 -6.78
C GLU A 24 -2.40 -11.80 -8.29
N ASP A 25 -2.92 -12.79 -8.99
CA ASP A 25 -2.80 -12.86 -10.45
C ASP A 25 -3.28 -11.60 -11.15
N PHE A 26 -4.47 -11.12 -10.80
CA PHE A 26 -5.02 -9.92 -11.43
C PHE A 26 -4.21 -8.68 -11.07
N GLY A 27 -3.87 -8.53 -9.81
CA GLY A 27 -3.08 -7.39 -9.36
C GLY A 27 -1.72 -7.33 -10.03
N LYS A 28 -1.03 -8.47 -10.12
CA LYS A 28 0.25 -8.55 -10.82
C LYS A 28 0.10 -8.17 -12.29
N CYS A 29 -0.96 -8.66 -12.91
CA CYS A 29 -1.20 -8.39 -14.32
C CYS A 29 -1.35 -6.89 -14.57
N VAL A 30 -2.14 -6.22 -13.75
CA VAL A 30 -2.34 -4.79 -13.88
C VAL A 30 -1.03 -4.02 -13.67
N ILE A 31 -0.25 -4.41 -12.66
CA ILE A 31 1.02 -3.75 -12.37
C ILE A 31 2.01 -3.90 -13.53
N ARG A 32 2.09 -5.10 -14.11
CA ARG A 32 3.08 -5.41 -15.14
C ARG A 32 2.69 -4.89 -16.51
N ILE A 33 1.40 -4.99 -16.86
CA ILE A 33 0.92 -4.67 -18.21
C ILE A 33 0.31 -3.27 -18.25
N GLY A 34 -0.31 -2.84 -17.16
CA GLY A 34 -1.00 -1.56 -17.09
C GLY A 34 -2.49 -1.73 -17.30
N GLU A 35 -3.18 -0.60 -17.31
CA GLU A 35 -4.64 -0.62 -17.41
C GLU A 35 -5.16 -0.45 -18.83
N ASP A 36 -4.29 -0.06 -19.77
CA ASP A 36 -4.74 0.23 -21.14
C ASP A 36 -5.46 -0.92 -21.82
N PRO A 37 -5.04 -2.19 -21.65
CA PRO A 37 -5.76 -3.31 -22.26
C PRO A 37 -7.14 -3.56 -21.69
N LEU A 38 -7.47 -2.98 -20.54
CA LEU A 38 -8.76 -3.22 -19.90
C LEU A 38 -9.89 -2.47 -20.63
N PRO A 39 -11.10 -3.08 -20.71
CA PRO A 39 -12.26 -2.34 -21.22
C PRO A 39 -12.50 -1.07 -20.41
N PRO A 40 -13.03 0.00 -21.04
CA PRO A 40 -13.20 1.27 -20.32
C PRO A 40 -13.96 1.18 -19.00
N PRO A 41 -15.06 0.43 -18.87
CA PRO A 41 -15.73 0.33 -17.57
C PRO A 41 -14.84 -0.24 -16.48
N LEU A 42 -14.04 -1.26 -16.79
CA LEU A 42 -13.13 -1.87 -15.82
C LEU A 42 -11.99 -0.92 -15.46
N ARG A 43 -11.47 -0.18 -16.45
CA ARG A 43 -10.45 0.82 -16.17
C ARG A 43 -10.96 1.87 -15.18
N GLN A 44 -12.19 2.32 -15.39
CA GLN A 44 -12.80 3.32 -14.52
C GLN A 44 -12.94 2.79 -13.10
N GLU A 45 -13.42 1.55 -12.96
CA GLU A 45 -13.54 0.92 -11.66
C GLU A 45 -12.20 0.82 -10.95
N LEU A 46 -11.17 0.40 -11.69
CA LEU A 46 -9.84 0.25 -11.13
C LEU A 46 -9.28 1.59 -10.66
N ARG A 47 -9.50 2.65 -11.44
CA ARG A 47 -9.04 3.99 -11.05
C ARG A 47 -9.73 4.46 -9.80
N GLN A 48 -11.02 4.16 -9.64
CA GLN A 48 -11.75 4.53 -8.43
C GLN A 48 -11.24 3.79 -7.21
N LEU A 49 -10.91 2.50 -7.36
CA LEU A 49 -10.33 1.73 -6.27
C LEU A 49 -8.97 2.28 -5.86
N LYS A 50 -8.13 2.62 -6.83
CA LYS A 50 -6.82 3.20 -6.54
C LYS A 50 -6.94 4.54 -5.83
N ALA A 51 -7.87 5.37 -6.28
CA ALA A 51 -8.10 6.66 -5.65
C ALA A 51 -8.56 6.49 -4.20
N GLY A 52 -9.42 5.49 -3.95
CA GLY A 52 -9.87 5.19 -2.60
C GLY A 52 -8.74 4.77 -1.68
N ILE A 53 -7.85 3.93 -2.18
CA ILE A 53 -6.68 3.48 -1.41
C ILE A 53 -5.79 4.68 -1.09
N ASP A 54 -5.53 5.53 -2.08
CA ASP A 54 -4.69 6.71 -1.88
C ASP A 54 -5.28 7.63 -0.81
N LEU A 55 -6.57 7.90 -0.88
CA LEU A 55 -7.24 8.75 0.09
C LEU A 55 -7.17 8.15 1.50
N GLU A 56 -7.36 6.84 1.60
CA GLU A 56 -7.30 6.18 2.90
C GLU A 56 -5.89 6.26 3.50
N PHE A 57 -4.87 6.03 2.67
CA PHE A 57 -3.49 6.17 3.12
C PHE A 57 -3.21 7.58 3.61
N ARG A 58 -3.64 8.60 2.85
CA ARG A 58 -3.44 9.99 3.26
C ARG A 58 -4.12 10.30 4.58
N ARG A 59 -5.35 9.84 4.74
CA ARG A 59 -6.11 10.09 5.96
C ARG A 59 -5.42 9.47 7.16
N LEU A 60 -5.00 8.22 7.03
CA LEU A 60 -4.35 7.53 8.15
C LEU A 60 -3.00 8.14 8.50
N ILE A 61 -2.25 8.59 7.48
CA ILE A 61 -0.98 9.26 7.74
C ILE A 61 -1.22 10.58 8.45
N ALA A 62 -2.19 11.37 8.00
CA ALA A 62 -2.50 12.64 8.64
C ALA A 62 -2.94 12.42 10.09
N ASP A 63 -3.81 11.44 10.31
CA ASP A 63 -4.27 11.13 11.67
C ASP A 63 -3.10 10.66 12.55
N GLY A 64 -2.21 9.86 11.98
CA GLY A 64 -1.04 9.37 12.71
C GLY A 64 -0.08 10.48 13.09
N ILE A 65 0.11 11.46 12.21
CA ILE A 65 0.93 12.63 12.52
C ILE A 65 0.30 13.41 13.67
N GLU A 66 -1.00 13.63 13.60
CA GLU A 66 -1.71 14.39 14.61
C GLU A 66 -1.66 13.71 15.97
N GLU A 67 -1.81 12.41 16.02
CA GLU A 67 -1.80 11.67 17.29
C GLU A 67 -0.40 11.30 17.74
N GLY A 68 0.62 11.52 16.93
CA GLY A 68 2.01 11.28 17.30
C GLY A 68 2.55 9.90 16.98
N SER A 69 1.76 9.05 16.31
CA SER A 69 2.24 7.70 15.93
C SER A 69 3.03 7.70 14.64
N ILE A 70 2.98 8.77 13.86
CA ILE A 70 3.74 8.91 12.63
C ILE A 70 4.51 10.21 12.67
N ALA A 71 5.78 10.19 12.23
CA ALA A 71 6.60 11.38 12.18
C ALA A 71 6.03 12.40 11.20
N PRO A 72 6.17 13.71 11.49
CA PRO A 72 5.64 14.74 10.58
C PRO A 72 6.20 14.58 9.15
N CYS A 73 5.30 14.63 8.18
CA CYS A 73 5.66 14.57 6.77
C CYS A 73 4.47 15.07 5.97
N ASP A 74 4.65 15.16 4.65
CA ASP A 74 3.55 15.50 3.75
C ASP A 74 2.69 14.25 3.52
N PRO A 75 1.45 14.22 4.01
CA PRO A 75 0.64 13.00 3.87
C PRO A 75 0.39 12.59 2.43
N LYS A 76 0.22 13.54 1.52
CA LYS A 76 0.00 13.22 0.11
C LYS A 76 1.21 12.54 -0.48
N LEU A 77 2.39 13.12 -0.28
CA LEU A 77 3.61 12.55 -0.81
C LEU A 77 3.91 11.20 -0.19
N ALA A 78 3.76 11.10 1.12
CA ALA A 78 4.01 9.84 1.82
C ALA A 78 3.08 8.73 1.32
N ALA A 79 1.79 9.05 1.09
CA ALA A 79 0.86 8.07 0.56
C ALA A 79 1.28 7.58 -0.82
N LEU A 80 1.71 8.50 -1.69
CA LEU A 80 2.18 8.13 -3.02
C LEU A 80 3.41 7.25 -2.96
N VAL A 81 4.35 7.58 -2.07
CA VAL A 81 5.57 6.78 -1.92
C VAL A 81 5.24 5.38 -1.41
N LEU A 82 4.38 5.29 -0.38
CA LEU A 82 3.99 3.98 0.16
C LEU A 82 3.29 3.12 -0.87
N ALA A 83 2.31 3.69 -1.56
CA ALA A 83 1.58 2.94 -2.58
C ALA A 83 2.50 2.51 -3.70
N GLY A 84 3.42 3.37 -4.12
CA GLY A 84 4.38 3.03 -5.16
C GLY A 84 5.32 1.92 -4.74
N ALA A 85 5.84 2.00 -3.51
CA ALA A 85 6.75 0.97 -3.00
C ALA A 85 6.05 -0.39 -2.95
N LEU A 86 4.82 -0.42 -2.45
CA LEU A 86 4.08 -1.68 -2.34
C LEU A 86 3.67 -2.22 -3.71
N SER A 87 3.26 -1.32 -4.63
CA SER A 87 2.90 -1.73 -5.98
C SER A 87 4.06 -2.38 -6.71
N TRP A 88 5.28 -1.89 -6.46
CA TRP A 88 6.47 -2.41 -7.12
C TRP A 88 6.67 -3.89 -6.84
N ILE A 89 6.17 -4.39 -5.70
CA ILE A 89 6.24 -5.81 -5.39
C ILE A 89 5.58 -6.64 -6.49
N GLY A 90 4.46 -6.17 -7.05
CA GLY A 90 3.76 -6.88 -8.12
C GLY A 90 4.58 -7.04 -9.37
N ARG A 91 5.58 -6.18 -9.57
CA ARG A 91 6.46 -6.22 -10.74
C ARG A 91 7.42 -7.41 -10.69
N TRP A 92 7.96 -7.71 -9.50
CA TRP A 92 9.01 -8.71 -9.39
C TRP A 92 8.61 -9.96 -8.61
N TYR A 93 7.45 -9.95 -8.00
CA TYR A 93 7.00 -11.12 -7.23
C TYR A 93 6.87 -12.35 -8.12
N ARG A 94 7.34 -13.49 -7.63
CA ARG A 94 7.25 -14.77 -8.33
C ARG A 94 6.76 -15.82 -7.36
N GLU A 95 5.77 -16.61 -7.80
CA GLU A 95 5.23 -17.68 -6.96
C GLU A 95 6.25 -18.74 -6.60
N ASP A 96 7.22 -18.95 -7.50
CA ASP A 96 8.28 -19.93 -7.25
C ASP A 96 9.51 -19.30 -6.60
N GLY A 97 9.39 -18.08 -6.12
CA GLY A 97 10.47 -17.42 -5.41
C GLY A 97 10.64 -17.94 -4.00
N GLU A 98 11.67 -17.43 -3.33
CA GLU A 98 12.01 -17.89 -1.98
C GLU A 98 11.08 -17.39 -0.90
N MET A 99 10.42 -16.24 -1.13
CA MET A 99 9.57 -15.62 -0.12
C MET A 99 8.11 -15.72 -0.49
N THR A 100 7.28 -16.02 0.52
CA THR A 100 5.83 -15.98 0.35
C THR A 100 5.34 -14.53 0.34
N PRO A 101 4.11 -14.28 -0.17
CA PRO A 101 3.56 -12.92 -0.09
C PRO A 101 3.55 -12.36 1.32
N GLU A 102 3.28 -13.19 2.32
CA GLU A 102 3.26 -12.75 3.71
C GLU A 102 4.64 -12.33 4.19
N GLN A 103 5.67 -13.09 3.83
CA GLN A 103 7.04 -12.74 4.19
C GLN A 103 7.48 -11.44 3.54
N ILE A 104 7.12 -11.26 2.27
CA ILE A 104 7.44 -10.03 1.55
C ILE A 104 6.74 -8.85 2.20
N ALA A 105 5.46 -9.01 2.54
CA ALA A 105 4.71 -7.94 3.20
C ALA A 105 5.36 -7.57 4.53
N ASP A 106 5.74 -8.56 5.33
CA ASP A 106 6.36 -8.32 6.63
C ASP A 106 7.64 -7.50 6.48
N GLU A 107 8.50 -7.90 5.55
CA GLU A 107 9.77 -7.20 5.35
C GLU A 107 9.57 -5.80 4.78
N ALA A 108 8.72 -5.68 3.77
CA ALA A 108 8.50 -4.37 3.14
C ALA A 108 7.90 -3.39 4.13
N ILE A 109 6.91 -3.81 4.91
CA ILE A 109 6.27 -2.94 5.89
C ILE A 109 7.27 -2.54 6.98
N ALA A 110 8.11 -3.47 7.43
CA ALA A 110 9.11 -3.16 8.44
C ALA A 110 10.09 -2.09 7.92
N LEU A 111 10.51 -2.20 6.66
CA LEU A 111 11.40 -1.21 6.07
C LEU A 111 10.74 0.17 5.99
N LEU A 112 9.48 0.21 5.58
CA LEU A 112 8.78 1.47 5.43
C LEU A 112 8.49 2.11 6.79
N GLN A 113 8.14 1.30 7.79
CA GLN A 113 7.94 1.83 9.15
C GLN A 113 9.23 2.40 9.72
N GLY A 114 10.35 1.71 9.53
CA GLY A 114 11.62 2.16 10.06
C GLY A 114 12.15 3.42 9.41
N GLY A 115 11.73 3.67 8.16
CA GLY A 115 12.18 4.84 7.43
C GLY A 115 11.15 5.97 7.42
N ILE A 116 10.10 5.80 6.61
CA ILE A 116 9.14 6.88 6.33
C ILE A 116 8.23 7.16 7.52
N LEU A 117 7.82 6.11 8.21
CA LEU A 117 6.79 6.21 9.23
C LEU A 117 7.32 6.32 10.66
N SER A 118 8.62 6.35 10.79
CA SER A 118 9.24 6.38 12.11
C SER A 118 8.91 7.69 12.84
N ALA A 119 8.40 7.59 14.06
CA ALA A 119 8.16 8.74 14.92
C ALA A 119 9.42 8.98 15.75
N ARG A 120 9.97 10.16 15.65
CA ARG A 120 11.20 10.47 16.36
C ARG A 120 11.03 11.60 17.33
#